data_df228b7745cdeada4db323323916b079
#
_entry.id   df228b7745cdeada4db323323916b079
#
_cell.length_a   1.000
_cell.length_b   1.000
_cell.length_c   1.000
_cell.angle_alpha   90.00
_cell.angle_beta   90.00
_cell.angle_gamma   90.00
#
_symmetry.space_group_name_H-M   'P 1'
#
loop_
_entity.id
_entity.type
_entity.pdbx_description
1 polymer ?
#
loop_
_entity_poly.entity_id
_entity_poly.type
_entity_poly.pdbx_seq_one_letter_code
_entity_poly.pdbx_strand_id
1 'polypeptide(L)'
;MKSSTAPRILTVVAVLTMIAAGIGFVVTLILNAFVFDEYDAYGEVPIPGSSSLELPAGEVTVTFHTVLVGASGNGLPVPPLNYRMTGPDGVDLQLAEDYGGMTTVNNDARVRIGYVHVPTAGTYDVKLDGNVSAYLNPSLAFGHGSSYGHLPWILAAIFGVAVVDLIVVRVWAARIRRRDPTQAEWAAHDDVPPPIRAVPSYASSEDAIRVRTLESLARLRDSGALTQDEYDAEKKRVLDGR
;
A
#
# COMPACT_ATOMS: atom_id res chain seq x y z
N MET A 1 -39.71 1.80 -1.49
CA MET A 1 -38.68 0.75 -1.58
C MET A 1 -37.63 1.07 -2.64
N LYS A 2 -36.80 2.12 -2.52
CA LYS A 2 -35.77 2.48 -3.53
C LYS A 2 -34.41 2.96 -2.98
N SER A 3 -34.06 2.75 -1.70
CA SER A 3 -32.85 3.39 -1.14
C SER A 3 -31.71 2.44 -0.72
N SER A 4 -31.88 1.12 -0.79
CA SER A 4 -30.83 0.18 -0.33
C SER A 4 -29.88 -0.31 -1.44
N THR A 5 -30.23 -0.11 -2.71
CA THR A 5 -29.44 -0.62 -3.84
C THR A 5 -28.26 0.28 -4.18
N ALA A 6 -28.43 1.60 -4.13
CA ALA A 6 -27.39 2.56 -4.44
C ALA A 6 -26.11 2.45 -3.54
N PRO A 7 -26.21 2.38 -2.20
CA PRO A 7 -25.02 2.24 -1.36
C PRO A 7 -24.33 0.88 -1.55
N ARG A 8 -25.08 -0.18 -1.89
CA ARG A 8 -24.49 -1.50 -2.17
C ARG A 8 -23.67 -1.47 -3.47
N ILE A 9 -24.22 -0.87 -4.54
CA ILE A 9 -23.52 -0.73 -5.82
C ILE A 9 -22.24 0.10 -5.63
N LEU A 10 -22.32 1.26 -4.96
CA LEU A 10 -21.16 2.10 -4.67
C LEU A 10 -20.09 1.34 -3.88
N THR A 11 -20.47 0.56 -2.87
CA THR A 11 -19.53 -0.26 -2.11
C THR A 11 -18.85 -1.30 -2.99
N VAL A 12 -19.60 -1.99 -3.86
CA VAL A 12 -19.03 -3.00 -4.77
C VAL A 12 -18.06 -2.34 -5.76
N VAL A 13 -18.43 -1.20 -6.34
CA VAL A 13 -17.55 -0.46 -7.27
C VAL A 13 -16.28 -0.02 -6.55
N ALA A 14 -16.37 0.58 -5.36
CA ALA A 14 -15.20 1.01 -4.60
C ALA A 14 -14.27 -0.17 -4.26
N VAL A 15 -14.80 -1.32 -3.86
CA VAL A 15 -14.01 -2.52 -3.58
C VAL A 15 -13.34 -3.06 -4.84
N LEU A 16 -14.04 -3.13 -5.96
CA LEU A 16 -13.47 -3.57 -7.22
C LEU A 16 -12.35 -2.63 -7.71
N THR A 17 -12.55 -1.32 -7.60
CA THR A 17 -11.53 -0.33 -7.94
C THR A 17 -10.30 -0.48 -7.04
N MET A 18 -10.49 -0.68 -5.74
CA MET A 18 -9.40 -0.91 -4.79
C MET A 18 -8.60 -2.18 -5.11
N ILE A 19 -9.28 -3.28 -5.43
CA ILE A 19 -8.62 -4.54 -5.81
C ILE A 19 -7.85 -4.35 -7.13
N ALA A 20 -8.47 -3.76 -8.15
CA ALA A 20 -7.84 -3.51 -9.43
C ALA A 20 -6.62 -2.59 -9.31
N ALA A 21 -6.72 -1.50 -8.53
CA ALA A 21 -5.62 -0.58 -8.28
C ALA A 21 -4.48 -1.26 -7.48
N GLY A 22 -4.81 -2.10 -6.49
CA GLY A 22 -3.82 -2.85 -5.72
C GLY A 22 -3.07 -3.88 -6.56
N ILE A 23 -3.78 -4.65 -7.37
CA ILE A 23 -3.16 -5.60 -8.31
C ILE A 23 -2.32 -4.84 -9.34
N GLY A 24 -2.86 -3.80 -9.95
CA GLY A 24 -2.15 -2.97 -10.92
C GLY A 24 -0.87 -2.35 -10.33
N PHE A 25 -0.92 -1.89 -9.08
CA PHE A 25 0.25 -1.37 -8.37
C PHE A 25 1.37 -2.43 -8.26
N VAL A 26 1.03 -3.63 -7.78
CA VAL A 26 2.00 -4.73 -7.63
C VAL A 26 2.56 -5.14 -9.01
N VAL A 27 1.69 -5.32 -10.00
CA VAL A 27 2.11 -5.67 -11.37
C VAL A 27 3.02 -4.59 -11.95
N THR A 28 2.68 -3.31 -11.79
CA THR A 28 3.51 -2.21 -12.30
C THR A 28 4.87 -2.14 -11.59
N LEU A 29 4.93 -2.41 -10.28
CA LEU A 29 6.21 -2.50 -9.56
C LEU A 29 7.09 -3.61 -10.13
N ILE A 30 6.52 -4.80 -10.35
CA ILE A 30 7.24 -5.95 -10.92
C ILE A 30 7.73 -5.62 -12.34
N LEU A 31 6.84 -5.10 -13.19
CA LEU A 31 7.21 -4.73 -14.56
C LEU A 31 8.27 -3.62 -14.58
N ASN A 32 8.15 -2.62 -13.71
CA ASN A 32 9.14 -1.55 -13.63
C ASN A 32 10.52 -2.06 -13.17
N ALA A 33 10.55 -3.05 -12.26
CA ALA A 33 11.81 -3.61 -11.77
C ALA A 33 12.48 -4.61 -12.73
N PHE A 34 11.70 -5.33 -13.55
CA PHE A 34 12.21 -6.45 -14.34
C PHE A 34 12.06 -6.29 -15.86
N VAL A 35 11.20 -5.37 -16.32
CA VAL A 35 10.90 -5.24 -17.76
C VAL A 35 11.17 -3.83 -18.28
N PHE A 36 10.84 -2.80 -17.49
CA PHE A 36 10.96 -1.40 -17.94
C PHE A 36 12.23 -0.71 -17.47
N ASP A 37 13.03 -1.37 -16.63
CA ASP A 37 14.31 -0.88 -16.19
C ASP A 37 15.39 -1.30 -17.19
N GLU A 38 15.51 -0.54 -18.26
CA GLU A 38 16.47 -0.75 -19.35
C GLU A 38 17.76 0.06 -19.07
N TYR A 39 18.33 -0.12 -17.88
CA TYR A 39 19.54 0.58 -17.45
C TYR A 39 20.78 0.23 -18.31
N ASP A 40 20.76 -0.90 -19.00
CA ASP A 40 21.80 -1.45 -19.85
C ASP A 40 21.40 -1.56 -21.33
N ALA A 41 20.34 -0.86 -21.76
CA ALA A 41 19.77 -0.95 -23.10
C ALA A 41 20.81 -0.77 -24.24
N TYR A 42 21.85 -0.01 -23.99
CA TYR A 42 22.90 0.28 -24.97
C TYR A 42 24.20 -0.51 -24.70
N GLY A 43 24.23 -1.29 -23.62
CA GLY A 43 25.31 -2.16 -23.24
C GLY A 43 26.06 -1.74 -21.98
N GLU A 44 26.99 -2.62 -21.58
CA GLU A 44 27.83 -2.44 -20.40
C GLU A 44 29.30 -2.45 -20.75
N VAL A 45 30.10 -1.67 -20.03
CA VAL A 45 31.54 -1.62 -20.17
C VAL A 45 32.19 -2.02 -18.83
N PRO A 46 32.99 -3.07 -18.76
CA PRO A 46 33.66 -3.49 -17.53
C PRO A 46 34.68 -2.44 -17.05
N ILE A 47 34.91 -2.42 -15.74
CA ILE A 47 35.89 -1.53 -15.12
C ILE A 47 37.00 -2.37 -14.47
N PRO A 48 38.28 -2.18 -14.83
CA PRO A 48 38.77 -1.40 -15.97
C PRO A 48 38.48 -2.08 -17.30
N GLY A 49 38.24 -1.29 -18.34
CA GLY A 49 38.01 -1.82 -19.68
C GLY A 49 37.64 -0.80 -20.74
N SER A 50 37.32 -1.28 -21.93
CA SER A 50 36.84 -0.45 -23.02
C SER A 50 35.90 -1.24 -23.93
N SER A 51 34.91 -0.54 -24.48
CA SER A 51 33.96 -1.09 -25.45
C SER A 51 33.45 0.03 -26.36
N SER A 52 33.04 -0.36 -27.57
CA SER A 52 32.32 0.55 -28.47
C SER A 52 30.83 0.28 -28.33
N LEU A 53 30.06 1.32 -28.04
CA LEU A 53 28.61 1.27 -27.82
C LEU A 53 27.87 2.08 -28.87
N GLU A 54 26.74 1.57 -29.35
CA GLU A 54 25.81 2.36 -30.16
C GLU A 54 24.90 3.16 -29.26
N LEU A 55 25.09 4.48 -29.22
CA LEU A 55 24.27 5.39 -28.41
C LEU A 55 23.32 6.17 -29.29
N PRO A 56 22.04 6.30 -28.91
CA PRO A 56 21.09 7.19 -29.56
C PRO A 56 21.39 8.66 -29.26
N ALA A 57 20.93 9.56 -30.10
CA ALA A 57 20.96 10.99 -29.81
C ALA A 57 19.98 11.28 -28.65
N GLY A 58 20.40 12.11 -27.70
CA GLY A 58 19.63 12.50 -26.53
C GLY A 58 20.36 12.24 -25.23
N GLU A 59 19.62 12.08 -24.18
CA GLU A 59 20.13 11.81 -22.82
C GLU A 59 20.26 10.31 -22.59
N VAL A 60 21.44 9.85 -22.24
CA VAL A 60 21.76 8.46 -21.90
C VAL A 60 22.09 8.41 -20.41
N THR A 61 21.38 7.57 -19.68
CA THR A 61 21.64 7.31 -18.26
C THR A 61 22.85 6.43 -18.09
N VAL A 62 23.74 6.81 -17.18
CA VAL A 62 24.93 6.03 -16.82
C VAL A 62 24.78 5.49 -15.41
N THR A 63 24.88 4.16 -15.30
CA THR A 63 24.64 3.44 -14.05
C THR A 63 25.86 2.58 -13.69
N PHE A 64 26.36 2.72 -12.48
CA PHE A 64 27.38 1.83 -11.92
C PHE A 64 26.71 0.54 -11.48
N HIS A 65 27.18 -0.59 -11.98
CA HIS A 65 26.68 -1.93 -11.69
C HIS A 65 27.76 -2.79 -11.06
N THR A 66 27.40 -3.59 -10.05
CA THR A 66 28.30 -4.56 -9.41
C THR A 66 27.50 -5.65 -8.71
N VAL A 67 28.14 -6.79 -8.49
CA VAL A 67 27.57 -7.89 -7.70
C VAL A 67 27.96 -7.74 -6.24
N LEU A 68 26.97 -7.76 -5.34
CA LEU A 68 27.19 -7.72 -3.90
C LEU A 68 27.34 -9.13 -3.32
N VAL A 69 28.35 -9.33 -2.48
CA VAL A 69 28.49 -10.53 -1.64
C VAL A 69 28.15 -10.17 -0.20
N GLY A 70 26.94 -10.51 0.23
CA GLY A 70 26.45 -10.21 1.57
C GLY A 70 25.52 -8.99 1.60
N ALA A 71 24.77 -8.85 2.69
CA ALA A 71 23.84 -7.74 2.87
C ALA A 71 24.60 -6.45 3.22
N SER A 72 24.72 -5.53 2.28
CA SER A 72 25.22 -4.18 2.54
C SER A 72 24.05 -3.25 2.87
N GLY A 73 23.82 -3.00 4.15
CA GLY A 73 22.75 -2.12 4.62
C GLY A 73 22.99 -0.62 4.43
N ASN A 74 24.18 -0.19 4.02
CA ASN A 74 24.60 1.22 4.05
C ASN A 74 24.78 1.89 2.67
N GLY A 75 24.09 1.40 1.65
CA GLY A 75 24.27 1.91 0.30
C GLY A 75 25.51 1.32 -0.42
N LEU A 76 25.61 1.56 -1.72
CA LEU A 76 26.74 1.17 -2.54
C LEU A 76 27.61 2.41 -2.77
N PRO A 77 28.79 2.52 -2.16
CA PRO A 77 29.70 3.61 -2.48
C PRO A 77 30.16 3.45 -3.93
N VAL A 78 30.13 4.52 -4.73
CA VAL A 78 30.67 4.53 -6.07
C VAL A 78 32.15 4.88 -5.99
N PRO A 79 33.06 4.08 -6.54
CA PRO A 79 34.49 4.41 -6.54
C PRO A 79 34.78 5.58 -7.47
N PRO A 80 35.86 6.34 -7.25
CA PRO A 80 36.28 7.35 -8.21
C PRO A 80 36.67 6.68 -9.52
N LEU A 81 36.00 7.08 -10.60
CA LEU A 81 36.15 6.51 -11.94
C LEU A 81 36.78 7.55 -12.87
N ASN A 82 37.73 7.10 -13.69
CA ASN A 82 38.23 7.83 -14.84
C ASN A 82 37.52 7.28 -16.07
N TYR A 83 36.89 8.14 -16.83
CA TYR A 83 36.18 7.77 -18.04
C TYR A 83 36.58 8.66 -19.21
N ARG A 84 36.55 8.08 -20.40
CA ARG A 84 36.65 8.79 -21.67
C ARG A 84 35.62 8.19 -22.61
N MET A 85 34.78 9.02 -23.19
CA MET A 85 33.76 8.64 -24.16
C MET A 85 33.94 9.47 -25.40
N THR A 86 34.51 8.89 -26.46
CA THR A 86 34.84 9.58 -27.70
C THR A 86 33.81 9.23 -28.77
N GLY A 87 33.17 10.23 -29.32
CA GLY A 87 32.15 10.07 -30.37
C GLY A 87 32.75 9.88 -31.78
N PRO A 88 31.86 9.61 -32.76
CA PRO A 88 32.30 9.45 -34.17
C PRO A 88 32.96 10.71 -34.72
N ASP A 89 32.66 11.88 -34.15
CA ASP A 89 33.26 13.16 -34.55
C ASP A 89 34.59 13.44 -33.83
N GLY A 90 35.10 12.51 -33.02
CA GLY A 90 36.30 12.67 -32.22
C GLY A 90 36.12 13.61 -31.00
N VAL A 91 34.87 13.97 -30.66
CA VAL A 91 34.55 14.83 -29.52
C VAL A 91 34.30 13.96 -28.29
N ASP A 92 34.93 14.29 -27.17
CA ASP A 92 34.74 13.62 -25.90
C ASP A 92 33.46 14.10 -25.26
N LEU A 93 32.60 13.15 -24.86
CA LEU A 93 31.38 13.41 -24.08
C LEU A 93 31.71 13.59 -22.61
N GLN A 94 30.96 14.47 -21.95
CA GLN A 94 31.05 14.71 -20.51
C GLN A 94 29.89 14.07 -19.79
N LEU A 95 30.19 13.41 -18.66
CA LEU A 95 29.18 12.91 -17.73
C LEU A 95 28.71 14.06 -16.83
N ALA A 96 27.43 14.35 -16.86
CA ALA A 96 26.77 15.19 -15.87
C ALA A 96 26.44 14.32 -14.66
N GLU A 97 27.20 14.48 -13.61
CA GLU A 97 27.01 13.68 -12.38
C GLU A 97 25.65 14.01 -11.72
N ASP A 98 24.84 13.00 -11.55
CA ASP A 98 23.57 13.03 -10.84
C ASP A 98 23.31 11.66 -10.17
N TYR A 99 23.73 11.56 -8.94
CA TYR A 99 23.65 10.32 -8.19
C TYR A 99 22.20 10.01 -7.79
N GLY A 100 21.69 8.87 -8.28
CA GLY A 100 20.37 8.35 -7.95
C GLY A 100 20.35 7.40 -6.77
N GLY A 101 19.16 6.88 -6.49
CA GLY A 101 18.98 5.84 -5.50
C GLY A 101 19.65 4.52 -5.93
N MET A 102 20.05 3.73 -4.93
CA MET A 102 20.52 2.37 -5.15
C MET A 102 19.33 1.44 -5.39
N THR A 103 19.43 0.62 -6.40
CA THR A 103 18.51 -0.50 -6.66
C THR A 103 19.28 -1.80 -6.51
N THR A 104 18.72 -2.77 -5.78
CA THR A 104 19.31 -4.10 -5.63
C THR A 104 18.27 -5.15 -5.98
N VAL A 105 18.59 -6.01 -6.92
CA VAL A 105 17.75 -7.15 -7.33
C VAL A 105 18.58 -8.41 -7.16
N ASN A 106 18.19 -9.28 -6.27
CA ASN A 106 19.01 -10.41 -5.82
C ASN A 106 20.37 -9.91 -5.28
N ASN A 107 21.47 -10.22 -5.97
CA ASN A 107 22.82 -9.80 -5.62
C ASN A 107 23.36 -8.67 -6.54
N ASP A 108 22.60 -8.29 -7.56
CA ASP A 108 22.96 -7.21 -8.46
C ASP A 108 22.60 -5.87 -7.85
N ALA A 109 23.59 -5.03 -7.66
CA ALA A 109 23.42 -3.69 -7.13
C ALA A 109 23.82 -2.65 -8.17
N ARG A 110 23.00 -1.63 -8.32
CA ARG A 110 23.19 -0.57 -9.30
C ARG A 110 22.84 0.78 -8.71
N VAL A 111 23.63 1.76 -9.09
CA VAL A 111 23.49 3.16 -8.71
C VAL A 111 23.65 4.03 -9.94
N ARG A 112 22.64 4.86 -10.23
CA ARG A 112 22.81 5.87 -11.27
C ARG A 112 23.86 6.88 -10.83
N ILE A 113 24.84 7.12 -11.67
CA ILE A 113 25.92 8.09 -11.40
C ILE A 113 25.74 9.40 -12.18
N GLY A 114 24.93 9.39 -13.22
CA GLY A 114 24.68 10.60 -14.01
C GLY A 114 24.08 10.35 -15.36
N TYR A 115 24.20 11.36 -16.21
CA TYR A 115 23.69 11.36 -17.57
C TYR A 115 24.76 11.85 -18.53
N VAL A 116 24.73 11.32 -19.74
CA VAL A 116 25.55 11.81 -20.87
C VAL A 116 24.64 12.33 -21.95
N HIS A 117 24.89 13.56 -22.39
CA HIS A 117 24.18 14.11 -23.52
C HIS A 117 24.87 13.73 -24.82
N VAL A 118 24.25 12.89 -25.63
CA VAL A 118 24.73 12.39 -26.91
C VAL A 118 24.17 13.30 -28.01
N PRO A 119 25.01 14.09 -28.70
CA PRO A 119 24.54 15.05 -29.71
C PRO A 119 24.03 14.36 -30.98
N THR A 120 24.66 13.26 -31.38
CA THR A 120 24.34 12.54 -32.60
C THR A 120 24.37 11.03 -32.35
N ALA A 121 23.37 10.32 -32.83
CA ALA A 121 23.35 8.88 -32.73
C ALA A 121 24.53 8.25 -33.50
N GLY A 122 25.20 7.25 -32.91
CA GLY A 122 26.35 6.59 -33.53
C GLY A 122 27.13 5.74 -32.56
N THR A 123 28.26 5.26 -33.03
CA THR A 123 29.17 4.42 -32.24
C THR A 123 30.12 5.30 -31.43
N TYR A 124 30.16 5.07 -30.13
CA TYR A 124 31.01 5.79 -29.17
C TYR A 124 31.99 4.82 -28.53
N ASP A 125 33.27 5.20 -28.54
CA ASP A 125 34.33 4.43 -27.88
C ASP A 125 34.42 4.86 -26.41
N VAL A 126 34.05 3.94 -25.51
CA VAL A 126 34.07 4.14 -24.07
C VAL A 126 35.27 3.43 -23.46
N LYS A 127 36.07 4.17 -22.73
CA LYS A 127 37.20 3.65 -21.96
C LYS A 127 37.02 4.04 -20.49
N LEU A 128 37.12 3.03 -19.63
CA LEU A 128 36.94 3.16 -18.20
C LEU A 128 38.16 2.66 -17.44
N ASP A 129 38.51 3.39 -16.38
CA ASP A 129 39.54 3.01 -15.44
C ASP A 129 39.15 3.43 -14.04
N GLY A 130 39.62 2.73 -13.00
CA GLY A 130 39.33 3.05 -11.61
C GLY A 130 39.77 1.98 -10.64
N ASN A 131 39.86 2.34 -9.38
CA ASN A 131 40.17 1.38 -8.33
C ASN A 131 38.91 0.66 -7.85
N VAL A 132 38.63 -0.47 -8.47
CA VAL A 132 37.43 -1.28 -8.24
C VAL A 132 37.75 -2.64 -7.57
N SER A 133 38.90 -2.77 -6.91
CA SER A 133 39.34 -4.01 -6.27
C SER A 133 38.42 -4.56 -5.19
N ALA A 134 37.57 -3.69 -4.62
CA ALA A 134 36.57 -4.05 -3.61
C ALA A 134 35.23 -4.52 -4.19
N TYR A 135 35.07 -4.51 -5.51
CA TYR A 135 33.82 -4.82 -6.21
C TYR A 135 33.94 -6.09 -7.03
N LEU A 136 32.83 -6.81 -7.18
CA LEU A 136 32.75 -7.99 -8.04
C LEU A 136 32.08 -7.63 -9.36
N ASN A 137 32.76 -7.92 -10.46
CA ASN A 137 32.30 -7.63 -11.82
C ASN A 137 31.79 -6.21 -12.00
N PRO A 138 32.57 -5.18 -11.59
CA PRO A 138 32.11 -3.80 -11.70
C PRO A 138 32.05 -3.39 -13.18
N SER A 139 30.97 -2.72 -13.57
CA SER A 139 30.73 -2.19 -14.90
C SER A 139 30.02 -0.85 -14.88
N LEU A 140 30.12 -0.09 -15.97
CA LEU A 140 29.18 1.00 -16.25
C LEU A 140 28.20 0.53 -17.32
N ALA A 141 26.93 0.61 -17.01
CA ALA A 141 25.82 0.35 -17.90
C ALA A 141 25.31 1.67 -18.49
N PHE A 142 24.98 1.63 -19.76
CA PHE A 142 24.44 2.75 -20.54
C PHE A 142 23.05 2.39 -21.02
N GLY A 143 22.09 3.18 -20.63
CA GLY A 143 20.70 2.88 -20.94
C GLY A 143 19.78 4.10 -20.76
N HIS A 144 18.54 3.84 -20.53
CA HIS A 144 17.58 4.89 -20.21
C HIS A 144 16.75 4.53 -18.97
N GLY A 145 16.33 5.56 -18.24
CA GLY A 145 15.44 5.37 -17.10
C GLY A 145 14.06 4.91 -17.56
N SER A 146 13.35 4.17 -16.70
CA SER A 146 11.98 3.75 -16.98
C SER A 146 11.06 4.95 -17.21
N SER A 147 10.51 5.06 -18.41
CA SER A 147 9.48 6.06 -18.76
C SER A 147 8.20 5.89 -17.95
N TYR A 148 8.01 4.75 -17.30
CA TYR A 148 6.82 4.37 -16.55
C TYR A 148 6.97 4.46 -15.02
N GLY A 149 8.07 5.04 -14.53
CA GLY A 149 8.35 5.16 -13.09
C GLY A 149 7.28 5.92 -12.27
N HIS A 150 6.43 6.71 -12.94
CA HIS A 150 5.32 7.42 -12.30
C HIS A 150 4.04 6.57 -12.14
N LEU A 151 3.88 5.48 -12.89
CA LEU A 151 2.67 4.63 -12.85
C LEU A 151 2.35 4.05 -11.48
N PRO A 152 3.31 3.51 -10.70
CA PRO A 152 3.04 3.03 -9.36
C PRO A 152 2.45 4.13 -8.45
N TRP A 153 2.93 5.35 -8.56
CA TRP A 153 2.44 6.48 -7.78
C TRP A 153 1.01 6.88 -8.15
N ILE A 154 0.67 6.85 -9.45
CA ILE A 154 -0.70 7.08 -9.91
C ILE A 154 -1.64 6.00 -9.37
N LEU A 155 -1.25 4.73 -9.44
CA LEU A 155 -2.06 3.63 -8.93
C LEU A 155 -2.19 3.66 -7.41
N ALA A 156 -1.14 4.06 -6.68
CA ALA A 156 -1.21 4.29 -5.24
C ALA A 156 -2.19 5.42 -4.89
N ALA A 157 -2.20 6.51 -5.66
CA ALA A 157 -3.16 7.60 -5.48
C ALA A 157 -4.62 7.14 -5.74
N ILE A 158 -4.86 6.39 -6.81
CA ILE A 158 -6.19 5.81 -7.11
C ILE A 158 -6.64 4.89 -5.99
N PHE A 159 -5.74 4.04 -5.48
CA PHE A 159 -6.03 3.17 -4.34
C PHE A 159 -6.41 3.98 -3.09
N GLY A 160 -5.66 5.03 -2.79
CA GLY A 160 -5.96 5.94 -1.67
C GLY A 160 -7.34 6.59 -1.79
N VAL A 161 -7.70 7.09 -2.97
CA VAL A 161 -9.04 7.65 -3.23
C VAL A 161 -10.12 6.59 -3.03
N ALA A 162 -9.93 5.37 -3.55
CA ALA A 162 -10.90 4.27 -3.39
C ALA A 162 -11.11 3.88 -1.91
N VAL A 163 -10.06 3.93 -1.08
CA VAL A 163 -10.16 3.72 0.37
C VAL A 163 -10.99 4.82 1.04
N VAL A 164 -10.74 6.08 0.68
CA VAL A 164 -11.52 7.22 1.22
C VAL A 164 -12.99 7.10 0.83
N ASP A 165 -13.29 6.78 -0.42
CA ASP A 165 -14.65 6.57 -0.91
C ASP A 165 -15.35 5.45 -0.15
N LEU A 166 -14.66 4.34 0.11
CA LEU A 166 -15.20 3.23 0.88
C LEU A 166 -15.56 3.66 2.32
N ILE A 167 -14.69 4.44 2.96
CA ILE A 167 -14.94 4.98 4.30
C ILE A 167 -16.17 5.90 4.29
N VAL A 168 -16.24 6.83 3.34
CA VAL A 168 -17.37 7.76 3.20
C VAL A 168 -18.68 7.01 3.00
N VAL A 169 -18.71 6.03 2.09
CA VAL A 169 -19.90 5.20 1.82
C VAL A 169 -20.31 4.41 3.07
N ARG A 170 -19.35 3.84 3.81
CA ARG A 170 -19.62 3.12 5.06
C ARG A 170 -20.20 4.02 6.15
N VAL A 171 -19.62 5.22 6.33
CA VAL A 171 -20.11 6.21 7.31
C VAL A 171 -21.51 6.69 6.92
N TRP A 172 -21.72 6.96 5.64
CA TRP A 172 -23.03 7.37 5.13
C TRP A 172 -24.10 6.28 5.31
N ALA A 173 -23.79 5.04 4.95
CA ALA A 173 -24.67 3.89 5.15
C ALA A 173 -24.98 3.65 6.64
N ALA A 174 -23.99 3.83 7.52
CA ALA A 174 -24.21 3.73 8.98
C ALA A 174 -25.11 4.86 9.52
N ARG A 175 -24.97 6.08 8.99
CA ARG A 175 -25.85 7.20 9.37
C ARG A 175 -27.29 7.00 8.90
N ILE A 176 -27.50 6.46 7.70
CA ILE A 176 -28.84 6.14 7.21
C ILE A 176 -29.49 5.06 8.07
N ARG A 177 -28.77 4.00 8.44
CA ARG A 177 -29.29 2.93 9.32
C ARG A 177 -29.66 3.41 10.72
N ARG A 178 -29.03 4.48 11.21
CA ARG A 178 -29.35 5.06 12.52
C ARG A 178 -30.57 5.99 12.47
N ARG A 179 -31.03 6.38 11.28
CA ARG A 179 -32.20 7.25 11.09
C ARG A 179 -33.50 6.49 10.93
N ASP A 180 -33.46 5.15 10.78
CA ASP A 180 -34.62 4.30 10.68
C ASP A 180 -34.50 3.13 11.67
N PRO A 181 -35.24 3.06 12.75
CA PRO A 181 -36.43 2.24 12.86
C PRO A 181 -37.49 2.74 13.86
N THR A 182 -37.30 3.86 14.53
CA THR A 182 -38.17 4.18 15.68
C THR A 182 -39.37 5.07 15.36
N GLN A 183 -39.41 5.71 14.19
CA GLN A 183 -40.54 6.58 13.85
C GLN A 183 -41.66 5.88 13.05
N ALA A 184 -41.33 4.80 12.34
CA ALA A 184 -42.33 4.06 11.56
C ALA A 184 -43.22 3.16 12.47
N GLU A 185 -42.69 2.75 13.59
CA GLU A 185 -43.42 1.86 14.51
C GLU A 185 -44.41 2.65 15.39
N TRP A 186 -44.13 3.93 15.70
CA TRP A 186 -45.05 4.80 16.43
C TRP A 186 -46.16 5.36 15.54
N ALA A 187 -45.93 5.61 14.28
CA ALA A 187 -46.94 6.13 13.35
C ALA A 187 -47.96 5.08 12.87
N ALA A 188 -47.65 3.80 13.04
CA ALA A 188 -48.57 2.71 12.67
C ALA A 188 -49.53 2.33 13.85
N HIS A 189 -49.40 2.96 15.03
CA HIS A 189 -50.19 2.64 16.21
C HIS A 189 -51.26 3.67 16.54
N ASP A 190 -51.38 4.76 15.76
CA ASP A 190 -52.33 5.86 16.10
C ASP A 190 -53.76 5.67 15.57
N ASP A 191 -54.08 4.59 14.81
CA ASP A 191 -55.40 4.47 14.17
C ASP A 191 -56.28 3.25 14.58
N VAL A 192 -55.95 2.56 15.69
CA VAL A 192 -56.88 1.53 16.20
C VAL A 192 -57.09 1.71 17.71
N PRO A 193 -58.26 2.13 18.17
CA PRO A 193 -58.56 2.09 19.59
C PRO A 193 -58.55 0.64 20.07
N PRO A 194 -57.76 0.27 21.09
CA PRO A 194 -57.72 -1.09 21.56
C PRO A 194 -59.07 -1.50 22.16
N PRO A 195 -59.57 -2.70 21.89
CA PRO A 195 -60.69 -3.24 22.65
C PRO A 195 -60.24 -3.36 24.11
N ILE A 196 -61.03 -2.76 25.01
CA ILE A 196 -60.84 -2.85 26.44
C ILE A 196 -60.91 -4.32 26.85
N ARG A 197 -59.79 -4.98 26.94
CA ARG A 197 -59.66 -6.27 27.60
C ARG A 197 -58.97 -6.01 28.91
N ALA A 198 -59.75 -6.08 29.97
CA ALA A 198 -59.25 -6.03 31.33
C ALA A 198 -58.20 -7.14 31.50
N VAL A 199 -56.96 -6.75 31.59
CA VAL A 199 -55.86 -7.62 32.04
C VAL A 199 -55.73 -7.41 33.53
N PRO A 200 -55.75 -8.46 34.35
CA PRO A 200 -55.56 -8.31 35.78
C PRO A 200 -54.17 -7.77 36.07
N SER A 201 -54.13 -6.57 36.59
CA SER A 201 -52.95 -5.93 37.17
C SER A 201 -52.58 -6.66 38.47
N TYR A 202 -51.70 -7.64 38.42
CA TYR A 202 -50.92 -8.15 39.56
C TYR A 202 -49.73 -8.98 39.09
N ALA A 203 -48.80 -8.37 38.35
CA ALA A 203 -47.41 -8.74 38.50
C ALA A 203 -46.79 -7.60 39.32
N SER A 204 -46.52 -7.86 40.58
CA SER A 204 -45.96 -6.90 41.50
C SER A 204 -44.65 -6.31 40.92
N SER A 205 -44.46 -5.03 41.07
CA SER A 205 -43.23 -4.33 40.69
C SER A 205 -41.97 -4.99 41.28
N GLU A 206 -42.11 -5.78 42.34
CA GLU A 206 -41.05 -6.58 42.98
C GLU A 206 -40.54 -7.74 42.12
N ASP A 207 -41.43 -8.49 41.45
CA ASP A 207 -40.98 -9.60 40.59
C ASP A 207 -40.23 -9.12 39.37
N ALA A 208 -40.60 -7.99 38.78
CA ALA A 208 -39.89 -7.35 37.67
C ALA A 208 -38.51 -6.83 38.12
N ILE A 209 -38.38 -6.33 39.35
CA ILE A 209 -37.09 -5.90 39.93
C ILE A 209 -36.21 -7.11 40.17
N ARG A 210 -36.74 -8.20 40.74
CA ARG A 210 -35.99 -9.44 40.97
C ARG A 210 -35.40 -10.04 39.68
N VAL A 211 -36.21 -10.11 38.61
CA VAL A 211 -35.72 -10.60 37.29
C VAL A 211 -34.60 -9.75 36.75
N ARG A 212 -34.70 -8.41 36.81
CA ARG A 212 -33.62 -7.52 36.36
C ARG A 212 -32.34 -7.67 37.18
N THR A 213 -32.47 -7.85 38.50
CA THR A 213 -31.30 -8.07 39.36
C THR A 213 -30.60 -9.39 39.06
N LEU A 214 -31.35 -10.48 38.84
CA LEU A 214 -30.80 -11.77 38.46
C LEU A 214 -30.09 -11.69 37.07
N GLU A 215 -30.66 -10.96 36.14
CA GLU A 215 -30.04 -10.76 34.82
C GLU A 215 -28.73 -9.95 34.90
N SER A 216 -28.67 -8.93 35.78
CA SER A 216 -27.46 -8.16 36.02
C SER A 216 -26.36 -8.98 36.69
N LEU A 217 -26.72 -9.82 37.66
CA LEU A 217 -25.76 -10.76 38.30
C LEU A 217 -25.20 -11.78 37.31
N ALA A 218 -26.02 -12.30 36.40
CA ALA A 218 -25.53 -13.19 35.34
C ALA A 218 -24.53 -12.52 34.43
N ARG A 219 -24.76 -11.27 34.05
CA ARG A 219 -23.81 -10.49 33.23
C ARG A 219 -22.48 -10.23 33.95
N LEU A 220 -22.50 -9.94 35.24
CA LEU A 220 -21.32 -9.71 36.06
C LEU A 220 -20.48 -10.98 36.20
N ARG A 221 -21.12 -12.14 36.35
CA ARG A 221 -20.43 -13.43 36.32
C ARG A 221 -19.78 -13.69 34.92
N ASP A 222 -20.54 -13.51 33.85
CA ASP A 222 -20.04 -13.77 32.48
C ASP A 222 -18.91 -12.81 32.06
N SER A 223 -18.87 -11.61 32.65
CA SER A 223 -17.76 -10.67 32.48
C SER A 223 -16.55 -10.94 33.39
N GLY A 224 -16.64 -11.93 34.29
CA GLY A 224 -15.57 -12.26 35.24
C GLY A 224 -15.47 -11.28 36.43
N ALA A 225 -16.42 -10.36 36.58
CA ALA A 225 -16.47 -9.39 37.71
C ALA A 225 -17.01 -10.02 38.99
N LEU A 226 -17.67 -11.17 38.90
CA LEU A 226 -18.10 -11.99 40.06
C LEU A 226 -17.60 -13.43 39.85
N THR A 227 -17.15 -14.02 40.95
CA THR A 227 -16.84 -15.47 41.00
C THR A 227 -18.15 -16.29 41.06
N GLN A 228 -18.06 -17.58 40.72
CA GLN A 228 -19.21 -18.47 40.73
C GLN A 228 -19.85 -18.57 42.14
N ASP A 229 -19.04 -18.60 43.19
CA ASP A 229 -19.48 -18.72 44.56
C ASP A 229 -20.20 -17.44 45.02
N GLU A 230 -19.71 -16.27 44.66
CA GLU A 230 -20.33 -14.97 44.91
C GLU A 230 -21.67 -14.82 44.16
N TYR A 231 -21.71 -15.26 42.91
CA TYR A 231 -22.94 -15.28 42.12
C TYR A 231 -24.02 -16.15 42.77
N ASP A 232 -23.67 -17.36 43.20
CA ASP A 232 -24.63 -18.28 43.83
C ASP A 232 -25.13 -17.76 45.19
N ALA A 233 -24.27 -17.08 45.96
CA ALA A 233 -24.63 -16.45 47.21
C ALA A 233 -25.60 -15.26 46.99
N GLU A 234 -25.32 -14.36 46.05
CA GLU A 234 -26.19 -13.20 45.76
C GLU A 234 -27.52 -13.62 45.10
N LYS A 235 -27.47 -14.62 44.20
CA LYS A 235 -28.68 -15.20 43.62
C LYS A 235 -29.63 -15.75 44.66
N LYS A 236 -29.10 -16.47 45.67
CA LYS A 236 -29.90 -16.98 46.77
C LYS A 236 -30.51 -15.86 47.61
N ARG A 237 -29.75 -14.78 47.88
CA ARG A 237 -30.23 -13.61 48.60
C ARG A 237 -31.37 -12.88 47.87
N VAL A 238 -31.27 -12.73 46.53
CA VAL A 238 -32.32 -12.12 45.71
C VAL A 238 -33.60 -12.98 45.68
N LEU A 239 -33.45 -14.32 45.64
CA LEU A 239 -34.57 -15.24 45.64
C LEU A 239 -35.27 -15.33 47.02
N ASP A 240 -34.50 -15.27 48.10
CA ASP A 240 -35.01 -15.32 49.47
C ASP A 240 -35.60 -13.98 49.98
N GLY A 241 -35.51 -12.91 49.18
CA GLY A 241 -36.08 -11.61 49.46
C GLY A 241 -35.43 -10.83 50.61
N ARG A 242 -34.15 -11.07 50.86
CA ARG A 242 -33.36 -10.42 51.92
C ARG A 242 -32.23 -9.58 51.32
#